data_ded9ccfe98f20aac5b7c3f6724d9f148
#
_entry.id   ded9ccfe98f20aac5b7c3f6724d9f148
#
_cell.length_a   1.000
_cell.length_b   1.000
_cell.length_c   1.000
_cell.angle_alpha   90.00
_cell.angle_beta   90.00
_cell.angle_gamma   90.00
#
_symmetry.space_group_name_H-M   'P 1'
#
loop_
_entity.id
_entity.type
_entity.pdbx_description
1 polymer ?
#
loop_
_entity_poly.entity_id
_entity_poly.type
_entity_poly.pdbx_seq_one_letter_code
_entity_poly.pdbx_strand_id
1 'polypeptide(L)'
;TAEIQYSSFINIYVFVAVVEFVMLMFIMPALTAASISGERERQTLDILLTTTLHPRDIILGKLMSSFGTMSLMVISSFPLLSVSFVYGGVMAYDIFILFLCYLSVALLCGSMGICFSSIFKRSTIATVVSYAVLVLIAAGTYAINVFALSLTRMNVSNAYASSVSGAADQASSGGFLYLLLLNPVATFYVMINSQTGDNQVIKSLNNWFGPHPSNVIMENWVVLSIVIQLLLAAVFLVVAVKAVNPIRRTRIRKAK
;
A
#
# COMPACT_ATOMS: atom_id res chain seq x y z
N THR A 1 21.52 -31.84 0.87
CA THR A 1 20.65 -31.82 -0.35
C THR A 1 19.24 -31.33 -0.02
N ALA A 2 18.61 -31.77 1.07
CA ALA A 2 17.25 -31.37 1.46
C ALA A 2 17.12 -29.87 1.82
N GLU A 3 18.08 -29.30 2.53
CA GLU A 3 18.09 -27.86 2.87
C GLU A 3 18.21 -26.95 1.63
N ILE A 4 18.99 -27.39 0.63
CA ILE A 4 19.14 -26.64 -0.63
C ILE A 4 17.82 -26.63 -1.41
N GLN A 5 17.07 -27.72 -1.39
CA GLN A 5 15.75 -27.78 -2.05
C GLN A 5 14.73 -26.89 -1.31
N TYR A 6 14.70 -26.91 0.01
CA TYR A 6 13.80 -26.09 0.82
C TYR A 6 13.99 -24.58 0.57
N SER A 7 15.24 -24.11 0.62
CA SER A 7 15.55 -22.70 0.35
C SER A 7 15.18 -22.27 -1.07
N SER A 8 15.29 -23.16 -2.05
CA SER A 8 14.92 -22.87 -3.44
C SER A 8 13.42 -22.65 -3.62
N PHE A 9 12.57 -23.43 -2.93
CA PHE A 9 11.11 -23.24 -3.02
C PHE A 9 10.63 -21.97 -2.31
N ILE A 10 11.24 -21.58 -1.19
CA ILE A 10 10.97 -20.30 -0.54
C ILE A 10 11.34 -19.15 -1.48
N ASN A 11 12.49 -19.20 -2.15
CA ASN A 11 12.91 -18.16 -3.07
C ASN A 11 11.95 -18.02 -4.26
N ILE A 12 11.39 -19.12 -4.79
CA ILE A 12 10.37 -19.09 -5.83
C ILE A 12 9.10 -18.41 -5.32
N TYR A 13 8.65 -18.77 -4.11
CA TYR A 13 7.50 -18.13 -3.47
C TYR A 13 7.68 -16.62 -3.35
N VAL A 14 8.81 -16.18 -2.77
CA VAL A 14 9.12 -14.76 -2.60
C VAL A 14 9.18 -14.05 -3.95
N PHE A 15 9.81 -14.66 -4.95
CA PHE A 15 9.91 -14.08 -6.29
C PHE A 15 8.52 -13.86 -6.92
N VAL A 16 7.68 -14.89 -6.91
CA VAL A 16 6.31 -14.80 -7.45
C VAL A 16 5.51 -13.75 -6.69
N ALA A 17 5.56 -13.79 -5.36
CA ALA A 17 4.86 -12.83 -4.51
C ALA A 17 5.29 -11.37 -4.77
N VAL A 18 6.59 -11.11 -4.94
CA VAL A 18 7.11 -9.78 -5.25
C VAL A 18 6.66 -9.31 -6.63
N VAL A 19 6.77 -10.17 -7.65
CA VAL A 19 6.35 -9.82 -9.02
C VAL A 19 4.85 -9.48 -9.05
N GLU A 20 4.03 -10.29 -8.40
CA GLU A 20 2.58 -10.09 -8.33
C GLU A 20 2.23 -8.78 -7.58
N PHE A 21 2.88 -8.52 -6.45
CA PHE A 21 2.72 -7.28 -5.70
C PHE A 21 3.08 -6.04 -6.54
N VAL A 22 4.20 -6.07 -7.23
CA VAL A 22 4.64 -4.97 -8.11
C VAL A 22 3.64 -4.76 -9.25
N MET A 23 3.22 -5.85 -9.93
CA MET A 23 2.21 -5.76 -10.97
C MET A 23 0.90 -5.15 -10.45
N LEU A 24 0.44 -5.55 -9.27
CA LEU A 24 -0.75 -5.02 -8.65
C LEU A 24 -0.64 -3.51 -8.38
N MET A 25 0.49 -3.05 -7.84
CA MET A 25 0.74 -1.62 -7.59
C MET A 25 0.73 -0.78 -8.87
N PHE A 26 1.15 -1.36 -10.01
CA PHE A 26 1.12 -0.66 -11.29
C PHE A 26 -0.23 -0.74 -12.00
N ILE A 27 -0.83 -1.92 -12.06
CA ILE A 27 -2.05 -2.15 -12.86
C ILE A 27 -3.28 -1.50 -12.20
N MET A 28 -3.39 -1.54 -10.86
CA MET A 28 -4.56 -0.98 -10.20
C MET A 28 -4.77 0.52 -10.44
N PRO A 29 -3.77 1.40 -10.27
CA PRO A 29 -3.94 2.81 -10.63
C PRO A 29 -4.21 3.01 -12.14
N ALA A 30 -3.58 2.22 -13.02
CA ALA A 30 -3.83 2.31 -14.47
C ALA A 30 -5.29 2.05 -14.83
N LEU A 31 -5.91 1.03 -14.24
CA LEU A 31 -7.31 0.68 -14.49
C LEU A 31 -8.30 1.71 -13.87
N THR A 32 -7.95 2.27 -12.72
CA THR A 32 -8.89 3.10 -11.95
C THR A 32 -8.76 4.60 -12.22
N ALA A 33 -7.55 5.10 -12.51
CA ALA A 33 -7.31 6.53 -12.70
C ALA A 33 -7.98 7.12 -13.94
N ALA A 34 -8.23 6.30 -14.97
CA ALA A 34 -8.96 6.73 -16.17
C ALA A 34 -10.48 6.48 -16.10
N SER A 35 -10.96 5.83 -15.04
CA SER A 35 -12.32 5.29 -15.02
C SER A 35 -13.43 6.35 -15.05
N ILE A 36 -13.26 7.49 -14.40
CA ILE A 36 -14.23 8.60 -14.35
C ILE A 36 -13.80 9.75 -15.25
N SER A 37 -12.50 10.10 -15.23
CA SER A 37 -11.95 11.15 -16.08
C SER A 37 -12.08 10.82 -17.57
N GLY A 38 -11.92 9.54 -17.96
CA GLY A 38 -12.12 9.09 -19.33
C GLY A 38 -13.56 9.22 -19.81
N GLU A 39 -14.57 8.97 -18.94
CA GLU A 39 -15.98 9.24 -19.28
C GLU A 39 -16.26 10.74 -19.40
N ARG A 40 -15.57 11.55 -18.61
CA ARG A 40 -15.68 13.00 -18.71
C ARG A 40 -15.06 13.52 -20.01
N GLU A 41 -13.93 12.97 -20.44
CA GLU A 41 -13.31 13.30 -21.75
C GLU A 41 -14.21 12.93 -22.92
N ARG A 42 -14.91 11.79 -22.83
CA ARG A 42 -15.87 11.31 -23.83
C ARG A 42 -17.23 11.99 -23.75
N GLN A 43 -17.44 12.91 -22.81
CA GLN A 43 -18.73 13.58 -22.53
C GLN A 43 -19.87 12.63 -22.16
N THR A 44 -19.59 11.40 -21.74
CA THR A 44 -20.57 10.38 -21.33
C THR A 44 -20.94 10.48 -19.86
N LEU A 45 -20.13 11.15 -19.05
CA LEU A 45 -20.36 11.28 -17.61
C LEU A 45 -21.68 12.01 -17.29
N ASP A 46 -22.01 13.06 -18.04
CA ASP A 46 -23.24 13.82 -17.81
C ASP A 46 -24.49 12.95 -18.10
N ILE A 47 -24.43 12.09 -19.12
CA ILE A 47 -25.48 11.12 -19.43
C ILE A 47 -25.61 10.11 -18.28
N LEU A 48 -24.50 9.61 -17.74
CA LEU A 48 -24.49 8.68 -16.62
C LEU A 48 -25.11 9.31 -15.36
N LEU A 49 -24.85 10.59 -15.10
CA LEU A 49 -25.40 11.32 -13.95
C LEU A 49 -26.87 11.73 -14.10
N THR A 50 -27.46 11.66 -15.30
CA THR A 50 -28.91 11.84 -15.53
C THR A 50 -29.72 10.58 -15.24
N THR A 51 -29.08 9.42 -15.09
CA THR A 51 -29.74 8.19 -14.66
C THR A 51 -30.13 8.25 -13.17
N THR A 52 -31.00 7.37 -12.73
CA THR A 52 -31.45 7.25 -11.33
C THR A 52 -30.39 6.75 -10.36
N LEU A 53 -29.15 6.50 -10.84
CA LEU A 53 -28.06 5.98 -10.04
C LEU A 53 -27.43 7.06 -9.14
N HIS A 54 -27.15 6.68 -7.90
CA HIS A 54 -26.45 7.57 -7.00
C HIS A 54 -24.94 7.63 -7.36
N PRO A 55 -24.26 8.78 -7.19
CA PRO A 55 -22.82 8.90 -7.44
C PRO A 55 -21.96 7.87 -6.69
N ARG A 56 -22.44 7.40 -5.53
CA ARG A 56 -21.79 6.33 -4.75
C ARG A 56 -21.77 5.00 -5.50
N ASP A 57 -22.89 4.64 -6.14
CA ASP A 57 -23.05 3.36 -6.81
C ASP A 57 -22.16 3.30 -8.06
N ILE A 58 -22.03 4.43 -8.76
CA ILE A 58 -21.13 4.55 -9.91
C ILE A 58 -19.67 4.33 -9.48
N ILE A 59 -19.22 4.98 -8.41
CA ILE A 59 -17.85 4.88 -7.91
C ILE A 59 -17.56 3.48 -7.40
N LEU A 60 -18.46 2.92 -6.57
CA LEU A 60 -18.30 1.58 -6.04
C LEU A 60 -18.36 0.52 -7.15
N GLY A 61 -19.25 0.66 -8.11
CA GLY A 61 -19.33 -0.25 -9.25
C GLY A 61 -18.04 -0.28 -10.07
N LYS A 62 -17.44 0.88 -10.33
CA LYS A 62 -16.17 0.97 -11.04
C LYS A 62 -14.99 0.39 -10.24
N LEU A 63 -14.96 0.67 -8.93
CA LEU A 63 -13.97 0.07 -8.04
C LEU A 63 -14.09 -1.46 -8.03
N MET A 64 -15.32 -1.97 -7.86
CA MET A 64 -15.59 -3.42 -7.82
C MET A 64 -15.26 -4.11 -9.15
N SER A 65 -15.49 -3.47 -10.28
CA SER A 65 -15.09 -4.00 -11.59
C SER A 65 -13.57 -4.14 -11.71
N SER A 66 -12.81 -3.09 -11.36
CA SER A 66 -11.34 -3.14 -11.37
C SER A 66 -10.78 -4.12 -10.34
N PHE A 67 -11.40 -4.17 -9.16
CA PHE A 67 -11.04 -5.08 -8.09
C PHE A 67 -11.30 -6.55 -8.48
N GLY A 68 -12.43 -6.84 -9.17
CA GLY A 68 -12.72 -8.17 -9.69
C GLY A 68 -11.68 -8.65 -10.69
N THR A 69 -11.25 -7.79 -11.62
CA THR A 69 -10.19 -8.11 -12.58
C THR A 69 -8.88 -8.45 -11.86
N MET A 70 -8.51 -7.68 -10.83
CA MET A 70 -7.31 -7.93 -10.04
C MET A 70 -7.41 -9.19 -9.19
N SER A 71 -8.57 -9.43 -8.57
CA SER A 71 -8.78 -10.66 -7.80
C SER A 71 -8.63 -11.90 -8.67
N LEU A 72 -9.11 -11.87 -9.92
CA LEU A 72 -8.92 -12.96 -10.87
C LEU A 72 -7.44 -13.16 -11.22
N MET A 73 -6.67 -12.07 -11.40
CA MET A 73 -5.23 -12.15 -11.64
C MET A 73 -4.50 -12.82 -10.46
N VAL A 74 -4.80 -12.41 -9.23
CA VAL A 74 -4.23 -13.00 -8.02
C VAL A 74 -4.62 -14.47 -7.87
N ILE A 75 -5.88 -14.83 -8.11
CA ILE A 75 -6.35 -16.23 -8.05
C ILE A 75 -5.65 -17.08 -9.10
N SER A 76 -5.37 -16.55 -10.29
CA SER A 76 -4.67 -17.29 -11.34
C SER A 76 -3.22 -17.64 -11.00
N SER A 77 -2.59 -16.95 -10.06
CA SER A 77 -1.24 -17.26 -9.57
C SER A 77 -1.22 -18.35 -8.48
N PHE A 78 -2.37 -18.68 -7.87
CA PHE A 78 -2.44 -19.72 -6.82
C PHE A 78 -1.77 -21.06 -7.19
N PRO A 79 -1.90 -21.58 -8.41
CA PRO A 79 -1.21 -22.83 -8.76
C PRO A 79 0.31 -22.75 -8.58
N LEU A 80 0.92 -21.59 -8.89
CA LEU A 80 2.36 -21.37 -8.69
C LEU A 80 2.72 -21.29 -7.20
N LEU A 81 1.92 -20.61 -6.41
CA LEU A 81 2.10 -20.48 -4.96
C LEU A 81 1.87 -21.83 -4.26
N SER A 82 0.94 -22.67 -4.76
CA SER A 82 0.63 -23.97 -4.19
C SER A 82 1.80 -24.96 -4.30
N VAL A 83 2.66 -24.83 -5.31
CA VAL A 83 3.88 -25.63 -5.42
C VAL A 83 4.76 -25.44 -4.19
N SER A 84 4.98 -24.19 -3.77
CA SER A 84 5.79 -23.90 -2.57
C SER A 84 5.16 -24.45 -1.28
N PHE A 85 3.82 -24.48 -1.21
CA PHE A 85 3.09 -25.09 -0.10
C PHE A 85 3.27 -26.62 -0.06
N VAL A 86 3.14 -27.31 -1.19
CA VAL A 86 3.27 -28.79 -1.27
C VAL A 86 4.67 -29.26 -0.89
N TYR A 87 5.70 -28.49 -1.24
CA TYR A 87 7.09 -28.82 -0.90
C TYR A 87 7.53 -28.27 0.48
N GLY A 88 6.60 -27.75 1.29
CA GLY A 88 6.83 -27.42 2.69
C GLY A 88 7.50 -26.07 2.94
N GLY A 89 7.59 -25.20 1.93
CA GLY A 89 8.23 -23.88 2.07
C GLY A 89 7.41 -22.84 2.83
N VAL A 90 6.07 -22.95 2.80
CA VAL A 90 5.14 -21.94 3.32
C VAL A 90 3.88 -22.62 3.87
N MET A 91 3.25 -22.08 4.90
CA MET A 91 1.99 -22.58 5.45
C MET A 91 0.79 -22.06 4.65
N ALA A 92 -0.33 -22.80 4.66
CA ALA A 92 -1.58 -22.35 4.04
C ALA A 92 -2.08 -21.00 4.64
N TYR A 93 -1.82 -20.78 5.92
CA TYR A 93 -2.12 -19.52 6.61
C TYR A 93 -1.34 -18.35 6.02
N ASP A 94 -0.09 -18.53 5.63
CA ASP A 94 0.75 -17.48 5.05
C ASP A 94 0.25 -17.05 3.67
N ILE A 95 -0.22 -18.00 2.86
CA ILE A 95 -0.84 -17.71 1.55
C ILE A 95 -2.14 -16.92 1.75
N PHE A 96 -2.93 -17.24 2.78
CA PHE A 96 -4.15 -16.50 3.10
C PHE A 96 -3.85 -15.05 3.52
N ILE A 97 -2.83 -14.83 4.36
CA ILE A 97 -2.40 -13.48 4.76
C ILE A 97 -1.85 -12.70 3.55
N LEU A 98 -1.09 -13.36 2.67
CA LEU A 98 -0.61 -12.76 1.43
C LEU A 98 -1.77 -12.27 0.56
N PHE A 99 -2.79 -13.12 0.37
CA PHE A 99 -3.99 -12.74 -0.36
C PHE A 99 -4.71 -11.54 0.25
N LEU A 100 -4.87 -11.52 1.59
CA LEU A 100 -5.47 -10.40 2.30
C LEU A 100 -4.67 -9.10 2.13
N CYS A 101 -3.35 -9.20 2.16
CA CYS A 101 -2.45 -8.07 1.89
C CYS A 101 -2.64 -7.55 0.47
N TYR A 102 -2.69 -8.41 -0.53
CA TYR A 102 -2.96 -8.00 -1.91
C TYR A 102 -4.31 -7.31 -2.07
N LEU A 103 -5.36 -7.82 -1.44
CA LEU A 103 -6.68 -7.18 -1.46
C LEU A 103 -6.66 -5.79 -0.84
N SER A 104 -5.96 -5.61 0.28
CA SER A 104 -5.85 -4.30 0.94
C SER A 104 -5.11 -3.28 0.08
N VAL A 105 -4.00 -3.69 -0.54
CA VAL A 105 -3.21 -2.84 -1.44
C VAL A 105 -3.99 -2.51 -2.72
N ALA A 106 -4.71 -3.48 -3.29
CA ALA A 106 -5.57 -3.27 -4.45
C ALA A 106 -6.67 -2.24 -4.15
N LEU A 107 -7.33 -2.35 -2.99
CA LEU A 107 -8.34 -1.38 -2.55
C LEU A 107 -7.73 0.01 -2.32
N LEU A 108 -6.56 0.11 -1.71
CA LEU A 108 -5.87 1.37 -1.51
C LEU A 108 -5.49 2.03 -2.85
N CYS A 109 -4.81 1.31 -3.72
CA CYS A 109 -4.38 1.83 -5.02
C CYS A 109 -5.57 2.16 -5.92
N GLY A 110 -6.61 1.31 -5.92
CA GLY A 110 -7.84 1.50 -6.69
C GLY A 110 -8.65 2.71 -6.22
N SER A 111 -8.83 2.86 -4.90
CA SER A 111 -9.53 4.02 -4.33
C SER A 111 -8.81 5.33 -4.59
N MET A 112 -7.47 5.32 -4.54
CA MET A 112 -6.62 6.45 -4.89
C MET A 112 -6.80 6.83 -6.37
N GLY A 113 -6.74 5.85 -7.28
CA GLY A 113 -6.93 6.07 -8.71
C GLY A 113 -8.30 6.68 -9.01
N ILE A 114 -9.39 6.13 -8.45
CA ILE A 114 -10.74 6.67 -8.60
C ILE A 114 -10.87 8.07 -8.00
N CYS A 115 -10.24 8.34 -6.86
CA CYS A 115 -10.25 9.65 -6.24
C CYS A 115 -9.67 10.71 -7.19
N PHE A 116 -8.49 10.48 -7.72
CA PHE A 116 -7.87 11.42 -8.65
C PHE A 116 -8.60 11.47 -10.00
N SER A 117 -9.14 10.35 -10.48
CA SER A 117 -10.00 10.31 -11.66
C SER A 117 -11.25 11.18 -11.51
N SER A 118 -11.82 11.26 -10.31
CA SER A 118 -13.00 12.10 -10.03
C SER A 118 -12.68 13.59 -9.90
N ILE A 119 -11.47 13.93 -9.45
CA ILE A 119 -11.02 15.33 -9.27
C ILE A 119 -10.56 15.94 -10.60
N PHE A 120 -9.69 15.22 -11.34
CA PHE A 120 -9.11 15.73 -12.57
C PHE A 120 -10.02 15.54 -13.78
N LYS A 121 -9.94 16.47 -14.73
CA LYS A 121 -10.75 16.42 -15.96
C LYS A 121 -10.15 15.53 -17.05
N ARG A 122 -8.80 15.39 -17.05
CA ARG A 122 -8.05 14.61 -18.05
C ARG A 122 -7.55 13.32 -17.44
N SER A 123 -7.77 12.21 -18.15
CA SER A 123 -7.36 10.87 -17.72
C SER A 123 -5.85 10.76 -17.54
N THR A 124 -5.08 11.34 -18.45
CA THR A 124 -3.61 11.35 -18.38
C THR A 124 -3.12 12.02 -17.09
N ILE A 125 -3.68 13.18 -16.71
CA ILE A 125 -3.28 13.90 -15.50
C ILE A 125 -3.68 13.08 -14.27
N ALA A 126 -4.87 12.49 -14.25
CA ALA A 126 -5.33 11.66 -13.15
C ALA A 126 -4.40 10.46 -12.93
N THR A 127 -3.96 9.81 -14.01
CA THR A 127 -3.04 8.67 -13.96
C THR A 127 -1.66 9.07 -13.43
N VAL A 128 -1.08 10.15 -13.96
CA VAL A 128 0.24 10.64 -13.54
C VAL A 128 0.23 11.02 -12.05
N VAL A 129 -0.81 11.74 -11.60
CA VAL A 129 -0.94 12.14 -10.20
C VAL A 129 -1.14 10.92 -9.29
N SER A 130 -1.91 9.91 -9.73
CA SER A 130 -2.09 8.67 -8.96
C SER A 130 -0.77 7.96 -8.71
N TYR A 131 0.06 7.81 -9.76
CA TYR A 131 1.40 7.22 -9.60
C TYR A 131 2.34 8.11 -8.78
N ALA A 132 2.30 9.43 -8.97
CA ALA A 132 3.13 10.35 -8.19
C ALA A 132 2.83 10.25 -6.69
N VAL A 133 1.56 10.21 -6.30
CA VAL A 133 1.16 10.05 -4.90
C VAL A 133 1.52 8.66 -4.36
N LEU A 134 1.39 7.61 -5.17
CA LEU A 134 1.79 6.26 -4.78
C LEU A 134 3.29 6.19 -4.51
N VAL A 135 4.11 6.75 -5.40
CA VAL A 135 5.57 6.84 -5.21
C VAL A 135 5.91 7.70 -3.99
N LEU A 136 5.20 8.81 -3.78
CA LEU A 136 5.40 9.66 -2.62
C LEU A 136 5.08 8.94 -1.30
N ILE A 137 4.02 8.13 -1.25
CA ILE A 137 3.72 7.29 -0.08
C ILE A 137 4.82 6.23 0.10
N ALA A 138 5.21 5.52 -0.94
CA ALA A 138 6.18 4.43 -0.86
C ALA A 138 7.60 4.95 -0.55
N ALA A 139 8.13 5.85 -1.36
CA ALA A 139 9.50 6.36 -1.21
C ALA A 139 9.60 7.48 -0.16
N GLY A 140 8.57 8.35 -0.05
CA GLY A 140 8.59 9.48 0.87
C GLY A 140 8.58 9.04 2.33
N THR A 141 7.74 8.05 2.71
CA THR A 141 7.72 7.54 4.08
C THR A 141 9.03 6.86 4.45
N TYR A 142 9.66 6.15 3.51
CA TYR A 142 10.98 5.57 3.70
C TYR A 142 12.06 6.65 3.86
N ALA A 143 12.06 7.65 2.99
CA ALA A 143 13.02 8.77 3.03
C ALA A 143 12.94 9.55 4.35
N ILE A 144 11.72 9.81 4.86
CA ILE A 144 11.52 10.48 6.16
C ILE A 144 12.15 9.67 7.29
N ASN A 145 11.97 8.34 7.29
CA ASN A 145 12.56 7.46 8.31
C ASN A 145 14.09 7.42 8.24
N VAL A 146 14.66 7.32 7.04
CA VAL A 146 16.11 7.37 6.85
C VAL A 146 16.68 8.72 7.29
N PHE A 147 16.00 9.81 6.96
CA PHE A 147 16.40 11.15 7.40
C PHE A 147 16.34 11.29 8.92
N ALA A 148 15.27 10.86 9.58
CA ALA A 148 15.15 10.87 11.03
C ALA A 148 16.27 10.04 11.70
N LEU A 149 16.56 8.85 11.16
CA LEU A 149 17.65 8.01 11.63
C LEU A 149 19.01 8.70 11.47
N SER A 150 19.26 9.40 10.36
CA SER A 150 20.51 10.11 10.13
C SER A 150 20.71 11.25 11.12
N LEU A 151 19.65 12.01 11.42
CA LEU A 151 19.71 13.07 12.44
C LEU A 151 20.02 12.51 13.83
N THR A 152 19.38 11.39 14.22
CA THR A 152 19.66 10.75 15.51
C THR A 152 21.08 10.23 15.59
N ARG A 153 21.62 9.64 14.49
CA ARG A 153 23.03 9.21 14.42
C ARG A 153 24.00 10.37 14.60
N MET A 154 23.74 11.53 13.99
CA MET A 154 24.57 12.73 14.17
C MET A 154 24.56 13.22 15.62
N ASN A 155 23.38 13.25 16.26
CA ASN A 155 23.25 13.66 17.66
C ASN A 155 24.00 12.70 18.61
N VAL A 156 23.86 11.39 18.40
CA VAL A 156 24.58 10.36 19.17
C VAL A 156 26.09 10.50 18.97
N SER A 157 26.57 10.68 17.73
CA SER A 157 27.99 10.89 17.43
C SER A 157 28.55 12.14 18.12
N ASN A 158 27.81 13.25 18.12
CA ASN A 158 28.20 14.48 18.80
C ASN A 158 28.25 14.32 20.34
N ALA A 159 27.30 13.56 20.91
CA ALA A 159 27.29 13.25 22.35
C ALA A 159 28.52 12.41 22.77
N TYR A 160 28.93 11.44 21.96
CA TYR A 160 30.19 10.69 22.20
C TYR A 160 31.42 11.57 22.11
N ALA A 161 31.47 12.51 21.16
CA ALA A 161 32.58 13.43 21.01
C ALA A 161 32.73 14.40 22.19
N SER A 162 31.62 14.69 22.90
CA SER A 162 31.61 15.58 24.08
C SER A 162 31.87 14.89 25.43
N SER A 163 32.28 13.61 25.43
CA SER A 163 32.63 12.83 26.63
C SER A 163 31.56 12.75 27.73
N VAL A 164 30.28 12.91 27.35
CA VAL A 164 29.17 12.71 28.27
C VAL A 164 28.89 11.20 28.34
N SER A 165 29.38 10.58 29.42
CA SER A 165 29.11 9.16 29.74
C SER A 165 27.64 8.97 30.15
N GLY A 166 26.74 8.98 29.20
CA GLY A 166 25.38 8.48 29.31
C GLY A 166 25.26 7.16 28.54
N ALA A 167 24.43 6.25 29.01
CA ALA A 167 24.15 4.97 28.35
C ALA A 167 24.10 5.16 26.83
N ALA A 168 24.78 4.28 26.09
CA ALA A 168 24.87 4.32 24.64
C ALA A 168 23.47 4.21 24.03
N ASP A 169 22.82 5.33 23.85
CA ASP A 169 21.52 5.41 23.17
C ASP A 169 21.75 5.03 21.71
N GLN A 170 21.25 3.86 21.31
CA GLN A 170 21.37 3.42 19.93
C GLN A 170 20.46 4.29 19.05
N ALA A 171 21.05 4.85 17.99
CA ALA A 171 20.31 5.70 17.07
C ALA A 171 19.11 4.96 16.46
N SER A 172 17.92 5.52 16.57
CA SER A 172 16.69 4.98 15.99
C SER A 172 15.88 6.07 15.28
N SER A 173 14.98 5.68 14.37
CA SER A 173 14.07 6.64 13.72
C SER A 173 12.93 7.14 14.64
N GLY A 174 12.82 6.58 15.85
CA GLY A 174 11.83 6.99 16.85
C GLY A 174 10.38 6.84 16.34
N GLY A 175 9.54 7.83 16.66
CA GLY A 175 8.12 7.81 16.27
C GLY A 175 7.84 7.87 14.77
N PHE A 176 8.81 8.28 13.94
CA PHE A 176 8.65 8.31 12.49
C PHE A 176 8.48 6.91 11.87
N LEU A 177 8.91 5.84 12.57
CA LEU A 177 8.68 4.47 12.14
C LEU A 177 7.20 4.18 11.85
N TYR A 178 6.29 4.73 12.65
CA TYR A 178 4.85 4.49 12.47
C TYR A 178 4.28 5.05 11.17
N LEU A 179 4.97 5.97 10.48
CA LEU A 179 4.58 6.40 9.13
C LEU A 179 4.64 5.27 8.10
N LEU A 180 5.48 4.25 8.35
CA LEU A 180 5.56 3.07 7.47
C LEU A 180 4.30 2.20 7.50
N LEU A 181 3.40 2.37 8.49
CA LEU A 181 2.10 1.69 8.50
C LEU A 181 1.20 2.13 7.32
N LEU A 182 1.38 3.35 6.81
CA LEU A 182 0.69 3.82 5.60
C LEU A 182 1.30 3.27 4.30
N ASN A 183 2.52 2.73 4.39
CA ASN A 183 3.28 2.29 3.22
C ASN A 183 2.95 0.83 2.86
N PRO A 184 2.30 0.56 1.72
CA PRO A 184 2.00 -0.81 1.31
C PRO A 184 3.25 -1.65 1.05
N VAL A 185 4.35 -1.03 0.57
CA VAL A 185 5.61 -1.72 0.31
C VAL A 185 6.26 -2.18 1.62
N ALA A 186 6.25 -1.34 2.65
CA ALA A 186 6.78 -1.70 3.96
C ALA A 186 5.97 -2.84 4.60
N THR A 187 4.63 -2.79 4.50
CA THR A 187 3.76 -3.86 5.00
C THR A 187 4.03 -5.19 4.31
N PHE A 188 4.13 -5.17 2.98
CA PHE A 188 4.44 -6.36 2.19
C PHE A 188 5.83 -6.92 2.54
N TYR A 189 6.85 -6.07 2.63
CA TYR A 189 8.21 -6.48 3.01
C TYR A 189 8.25 -7.16 4.39
N VAL A 190 7.65 -6.53 5.39
CA VAL A 190 7.59 -7.08 6.75
C VAL A 190 6.83 -8.41 6.77
N MET A 191 5.72 -8.50 6.04
CA MET A 191 4.92 -9.72 5.95
C MET A 191 5.72 -10.86 5.32
N ILE A 192 6.37 -10.65 4.18
CA ILE A 192 7.18 -11.69 3.50
C ILE A 192 8.32 -12.17 4.41
N ASN A 193 9.03 -11.25 5.08
CA ASN A 193 10.11 -11.63 5.99
C ASN A 193 9.61 -12.44 7.20
N SER A 194 8.41 -12.16 7.70
CA SER A 194 7.82 -12.96 8.78
C SER A 194 7.47 -14.39 8.34
N GLN A 195 7.19 -14.61 7.07
CA GLN A 195 6.83 -15.92 6.49
C GLN A 195 8.05 -16.76 6.11
N THR A 196 9.17 -16.14 5.77
CA THR A 196 10.38 -16.82 5.27
C THR A 196 11.36 -17.29 6.34
N GLY A 197 11.01 -17.20 7.63
CA GLY A 197 11.77 -17.82 8.73
C GLY A 197 12.43 -16.85 9.72
N ASP A 198 12.40 -15.56 9.47
CA ASP A 198 12.79 -14.56 10.48
C ASP A 198 11.52 -14.09 11.22
N ASN A 199 10.93 -14.98 12.05
CA ASN A 199 9.67 -14.81 12.81
C ASN A 199 9.60 -13.55 13.69
N GLN A 200 10.42 -12.55 13.44
CA GLN A 200 10.48 -11.31 14.19
C GLN A 200 10.34 -10.10 13.25
N VAL A 201 9.09 -9.69 13.03
CA VAL A 201 8.74 -8.39 12.41
C VAL A 201 9.59 -7.26 12.99
N ILE A 202 9.77 -7.27 14.32
CA ILE A 202 10.56 -6.31 15.09
C ILE A 202 12.02 -6.31 14.63
N LYS A 203 12.60 -7.48 14.37
CA LYS A 203 14.01 -7.62 13.96
C LYS A 203 14.27 -7.01 12.59
N SER A 204 13.35 -7.24 11.64
CA SER A 204 13.46 -6.66 10.28
C SER A 204 13.40 -5.14 10.31
N LEU A 205 12.48 -4.55 11.08
CA LEU A 205 12.36 -3.10 11.23
C LEU A 205 13.53 -2.50 12.02
N ASN A 206 13.99 -3.17 13.08
CA ASN A 206 15.11 -2.72 13.88
C ASN A 206 16.42 -2.73 13.10
N ASN A 207 16.62 -3.70 12.20
CA ASN A 207 17.79 -3.74 11.32
C ASN A 207 17.87 -2.53 10.38
N TRP A 208 16.74 -1.99 9.96
CA TRP A 208 16.69 -0.87 9.02
C TRP A 208 16.69 0.50 9.70
N PHE A 209 15.95 0.64 10.79
CA PHE A 209 15.64 1.94 11.39
C PHE A 209 16.12 2.10 12.85
N GLY A 210 16.92 1.14 13.33
CA GLY A 210 17.43 1.12 14.69
C GLY A 210 16.47 0.47 15.70
N PRO A 211 16.93 0.23 16.94
CA PRO A 211 16.15 -0.47 17.94
C PRO A 211 14.92 0.35 18.37
N HIS A 212 13.79 -0.33 18.41
CA HIS A 212 12.52 0.20 18.90
C HIS A 212 11.98 -0.71 20.02
N PRO A 213 11.31 -0.16 21.03
CA PRO A 213 10.71 -0.96 22.08
C PRO A 213 9.62 -1.85 21.51
N SER A 214 9.53 -3.09 22.00
CA SER A 214 8.45 -4.00 21.66
C SER A 214 7.13 -3.46 22.24
N ASN A 215 6.24 -3.02 21.37
CA ASN A 215 4.90 -2.55 21.70
C ASN A 215 3.87 -3.41 20.97
N VAL A 216 2.63 -3.42 21.45
CA VAL A 216 1.49 -4.12 20.83
C VAL A 216 1.35 -3.76 19.33
N ILE A 217 1.73 -2.54 18.95
CA ILE A 217 1.75 -2.07 17.55
C ILE A 217 2.79 -2.84 16.72
N MET A 218 3.96 -3.09 17.29
CA MET A 218 5.04 -3.83 16.62
C MET A 218 4.69 -5.32 16.45
N GLU A 219 4.07 -5.92 17.44
CA GLU A 219 3.64 -7.32 17.39
C GLU A 219 2.56 -7.55 16.33
N ASN A 220 1.63 -6.60 16.19
CA ASN A 220 0.51 -6.68 15.24
C ASN A 220 0.71 -5.78 14.01
N TRP A 221 1.95 -5.55 13.59
CA TRP A 221 2.30 -4.59 12.53
C TRP A 221 1.52 -4.80 11.23
N VAL A 222 1.48 -6.04 10.73
CA VAL A 222 0.82 -6.36 9.45
C VAL A 222 -0.68 -6.10 9.53
N VAL A 223 -1.33 -6.55 10.58
CA VAL A 223 -2.78 -6.37 10.77
C VAL A 223 -3.12 -4.88 10.89
N LEU A 224 -2.35 -4.15 11.70
CA LEU A 224 -2.57 -2.73 11.91
C LEU A 224 -2.34 -1.91 10.64
N SER A 225 -1.29 -2.26 9.87
CA SER A 225 -1.04 -1.64 8.56
C SER A 225 -2.20 -1.86 7.59
N ILE A 226 -2.72 -3.08 7.49
CA ILE A 226 -3.87 -3.40 6.65
C ILE A 226 -5.08 -2.55 7.05
N VAL A 227 -5.38 -2.46 8.34
CA VAL A 227 -6.51 -1.65 8.85
C VAL A 227 -6.33 -0.17 8.50
N ILE A 228 -5.14 0.39 8.71
CA ILE A 228 -4.84 1.79 8.39
C ILE A 228 -4.97 2.05 6.88
N GLN A 229 -4.48 1.14 6.04
CA GLN A 229 -4.58 1.23 4.58
C GLN A 229 -6.04 1.16 4.11
N LEU A 230 -6.86 0.31 4.70
CA LEU A 230 -8.31 0.24 4.41
C LEU A 230 -9.05 1.52 4.84
N LEU A 231 -8.71 2.09 5.99
CA LEU A 231 -9.25 3.38 6.43
C LEU A 231 -8.85 4.50 5.46
N LEU A 232 -7.60 4.51 5.02
CA LEU A 232 -7.13 5.48 4.03
C LEU A 232 -7.86 5.31 2.68
N ALA A 233 -8.07 4.07 2.23
CA ALA A 233 -8.86 3.76 1.05
C ALA A 233 -10.30 4.28 1.17
N ALA A 234 -10.95 4.10 2.33
CA ALA A 234 -12.28 4.63 2.60
C ALA A 234 -12.32 6.17 2.53
N VAL A 235 -11.30 6.85 3.06
CA VAL A 235 -11.18 8.32 2.95
C VAL A 235 -11.09 8.75 1.48
N PHE A 236 -10.27 8.09 0.66
CA PHE A 236 -10.18 8.40 -0.77
C PHE A 236 -11.53 8.19 -1.48
N LEU A 237 -12.28 7.12 -1.16
CA LEU A 237 -13.61 6.90 -1.74
C LEU A 237 -14.61 7.98 -1.33
N VAL A 238 -14.61 8.40 -0.07
CA VAL A 238 -15.48 9.50 0.38
C VAL A 238 -15.17 10.80 -0.35
N VAL A 239 -13.88 11.10 -0.57
CA VAL A 239 -13.45 12.27 -1.35
C VAL A 239 -13.90 12.14 -2.81
N ALA A 240 -13.77 10.95 -3.42
CA ALA A 240 -14.21 10.67 -4.78
C ALA A 240 -15.72 10.92 -4.94
N VAL A 241 -16.54 10.38 -4.04
CA VAL A 241 -18.01 10.59 -4.04
C VAL A 241 -18.37 12.08 -3.94
N LYS A 242 -17.68 12.83 -3.07
CA LYS A 242 -17.90 14.28 -2.93
C LYS A 242 -17.49 15.05 -4.18
N ALA A 243 -16.46 14.61 -4.91
CA ALA A 243 -15.97 15.24 -6.12
C ALA A 243 -16.90 15.04 -7.34
N VAL A 244 -17.59 13.91 -7.41
CA VAL A 244 -18.53 13.59 -8.51
C VAL A 244 -19.92 14.21 -8.26
N ASN A 245 -20.30 14.52 -7.02
CA ASN A 245 -21.64 14.98 -6.68
C ASN A 245 -22.00 16.33 -7.37
N PRO A 246 -23.03 16.38 -8.24
CA PRO A 246 -23.38 17.56 -9.06
C PRO A 246 -23.88 18.76 -8.24
N ILE A 247 -24.50 18.53 -7.08
CA ILE A 247 -25.09 19.59 -6.23
C ILE A 247 -24.02 20.58 -5.73
N ARG A 248 -22.80 20.15 -5.52
CA ARG A 248 -21.69 20.99 -5.06
C ARG A 248 -21.08 21.83 -6.18
N ARG A 249 -21.14 21.34 -7.43
CA ARG A 249 -20.59 22.03 -8.62
C ARG A 249 -21.37 23.29 -8.97
N THR A 250 -22.68 23.28 -8.81
CA THR A 250 -23.55 24.44 -9.06
C THR A 250 -23.37 25.55 -8.01
N ARG A 251 -23.07 25.21 -6.76
CA ARG A 251 -22.79 26.21 -5.71
C ARG A 251 -21.48 26.98 -5.94
N ILE A 252 -20.42 26.31 -6.38
CA ILE A 252 -19.12 26.96 -6.65
C ILE A 252 -19.18 27.82 -7.92
N ARG A 253 -20.03 27.44 -8.90
CA ARG A 253 -20.21 28.23 -10.14
C ARG A 253 -21.09 29.46 -9.95
N LYS A 254 -21.94 29.51 -8.92
CA LYS A 254 -22.76 30.68 -8.54
C LYS A 254 -22.02 31.64 -7.61
N ALA A 255 -20.88 31.25 -7.04
CA ALA A 255 -20.06 32.05 -6.13
C ALA A 255 -18.84 32.71 -6.81
N LYS A 256 -18.72 32.56 -8.14
CA LYS A 256 -17.82 33.28 -9.04
C LYS A 256 -18.64 34.08 -10.02
#